data_5397d98ff8d40bddb41b1cf99e3ec3ce
#
_entry.id   5397d98ff8d40bddb41b1cf99e3ec3ce
#
_cell.length_a   1.000
_cell.length_b   1.000
_cell.length_c   1.000
_cell.angle_alpha   90.00
_cell.angle_beta   90.00
_cell.angle_gamma   90.00
#
_symmetry.space_group_name_H-M   'P 1'
#
loop_
_entity.id
_entity.type
_entity.pdbx_description
1 polymer ?
#
loop_
_entity_poly.entity_id
_entity_poly.type
_entity_poly.pdbx_seq_one_letter_code
_entity_poly.pdbx_strand_id
1 'polypeptide(L)'
;AVITDETTGVKYPLADYELTPDMAIVDAELMMTSPKGLTACAGIDVLVHSIEAYVSIMASEYTNGLALEATRLVFKYLPDAYNEGTTNIKAREKMAHASCMAGMAFSNAFLGINHSMAHKLGAFHHLPHGMANSLVMTEVIRFNSADAPTKQAAFAQYKYPNAAWRYAKIADHLGLGGNTDEEKVELLIKAIEELQAKVNMPKTIKEAG
;
A
#
# COMPACT_ATOMS: atom_id res chain seq x y z
N ALA A 1 -9.53 4.00 11.87
CA ALA A 1 -9.07 2.94 12.80
C ALA A 1 -9.72 1.61 12.45
N VAL A 2 -9.08 0.48 12.78
CA VAL A 2 -9.66 -0.87 12.64
C VAL A 2 -9.65 -1.53 14.01
N ILE A 3 -10.82 -1.99 14.46
CA ILE A 3 -10.98 -2.72 15.72
C ILE A 3 -11.29 -4.18 15.42
N THR A 4 -10.62 -5.09 16.11
CA THR A 4 -10.91 -6.52 16.01
C THR A 4 -11.78 -6.94 17.19
N ASP A 5 -12.92 -7.54 16.91
CA ASP A 5 -13.72 -8.22 17.93
C ASP A 5 -13.03 -9.55 18.27
N GLU A 6 -12.53 -9.67 19.47
CA GLU A 6 -11.78 -10.84 19.91
C GLU A 6 -12.64 -12.11 20.00
N THR A 7 -13.96 -11.96 20.13
CA THR A 7 -14.88 -13.11 20.25
C THR A 7 -15.20 -13.75 18.89
N THR A 8 -15.27 -12.93 17.86
CA THR A 8 -15.66 -13.36 16.49
C THR A 8 -14.50 -13.35 15.49
N GLY A 9 -13.38 -12.70 15.84
CA GLY A 9 -12.25 -12.46 14.93
C GLY A 9 -12.55 -11.44 13.80
N VAL A 10 -13.73 -10.84 13.82
CA VAL A 10 -14.16 -9.88 12.79
C VAL A 10 -13.47 -8.53 12.99
N LYS A 11 -12.97 -7.96 11.89
CA LYS A 11 -12.36 -6.64 11.85
C LYS A 11 -13.37 -5.60 11.38
N TYR A 12 -13.59 -4.58 12.20
CA TYR A 12 -14.48 -3.47 11.92
C TYR A 12 -13.68 -2.21 11.61
N PRO A 13 -13.71 -1.69 10.37
CA PRO A 13 -13.14 -0.39 10.06
C PRO A 13 -14.04 0.71 10.63
N LEU A 14 -13.43 1.64 11.35
CA LEU A 14 -14.07 2.84 11.86
C LEU A 14 -13.57 4.04 11.05
N ALA A 15 -14.47 4.70 10.34
CA ALA A 15 -14.18 5.89 9.55
C ALA A 15 -15.13 7.01 9.97
N ASP A 16 -14.59 8.03 10.62
CA ASP A 16 -15.29 9.23 11.02
C ASP A 16 -14.30 10.39 11.07
N TYR A 17 -14.70 11.57 10.66
CA TYR A 17 -13.86 12.77 10.72
C TYR A 17 -13.48 13.17 12.14
N GLU A 18 -14.31 12.88 13.12
CA GLU A 18 -14.03 13.08 14.54
C GLU A 18 -12.85 12.24 15.07
N LEU A 19 -12.45 11.19 14.34
CA LEU A 19 -11.28 10.39 14.66
C LEU A 19 -9.97 10.97 14.10
N THR A 20 -10.04 12.09 13.38
CA THR A 20 -8.84 12.74 12.83
C THR A 20 -8.07 13.42 13.95
N PRO A 21 -6.79 13.09 14.17
CA PRO A 21 -6.01 13.72 15.23
C PRO A 21 -5.66 15.18 14.86
N ASP A 22 -5.61 16.05 15.87
CA ASP A 22 -5.18 17.45 15.70
C ASP A 22 -3.66 17.55 15.43
N MET A 23 -2.89 16.58 15.89
CA MET A 23 -1.44 16.53 15.75
C MET A 23 -0.94 15.08 15.69
N ALA A 24 0.03 14.82 14.83
CA ALA A 24 0.79 13.57 14.80
C ALA A 24 2.27 13.85 15.11
N ILE A 25 2.81 13.12 16.08
CA ILE A 25 4.25 13.15 16.40
C ILE A 25 4.89 11.93 15.74
N VAL A 26 5.75 12.17 14.74
CA VAL A 26 6.42 11.13 13.97
C VAL A 26 7.89 11.08 14.40
N ASP A 27 8.19 10.15 15.31
CA ASP A 27 9.52 9.97 15.89
C ASP A 27 10.15 8.66 15.41
N ALA A 28 11.20 8.76 14.60
CA ALA A 28 11.90 7.62 14.04
C ALA A 28 12.70 6.82 15.09
N GLU A 29 13.11 7.44 16.20
CA GLU A 29 13.88 6.76 17.25
C GLU A 29 13.09 5.62 17.86
N LEU A 30 11.78 5.79 18.02
CA LEU A 30 10.85 4.75 18.55
C LEU A 30 10.78 3.49 17.67
N MET A 31 11.21 3.58 16.40
CA MET A 31 11.18 2.48 15.45
C MET A 31 12.54 1.81 15.22
N MET A 32 13.62 2.32 15.83
CA MET A 32 14.97 1.80 15.61
C MET A 32 15.12 0.33 16.03
N THR A 33 14.34 -0.12 17.01
CA THR A 33 14.35 -1.50 17.51
C THR A 33 13.39 -2.44 16.79
N SER A 34 12.62 -1.96 15.81
CA SER A 34 11.65 -2.79 15.09
C SER A 34 12.35 -3.91 14.32
N PRO A 35 11.92 -5.18 14.51
CA PRO A 35 12.52 -6.32 13.82
C PRO A 35 12.30 -6.26 12.30
N LYS A 36 13.19 -6.95 11.56
CA LYS A 36 13.16 -6.99 10.08
C LYS A 36 11.80 -7.40 9.52
N GLY A 37 11.20 -8.46 10.05
CA GLY A 37 9.89 -8.95 9.60
C GLY A 37 8.78 -7.90 9.77
N LEU A 38 8.75 -7.21 10.91
CA LEU A 38 7.80 -6.12 11.13
C LEU A 38 8.08 -4.95 10.18
N THR A 39 9.34 -4.58 9.99
CA THR A 39 9.74 -3.52 9.06
C THR A 39 9.30 -3.83 7.63
N ALA A 40 9.49 -5.07 7.16
CA ALA A 40 9.07 -5.50 5.84
C ALA A 40 7.54 -5.44 5.69
N CYS A 41 6.80 -6.07 6.62
CA CYS A 41 5.33 -6.07 6.58
C CYS A 41 4.75 -4.65 6.63
N ALA A 42 5.19 -3.83 7.58
CA ALA A 42 4.70 -2.45 7.70
C ALA A 42 5.09 -1.60 6.48
N GLY A 43 6.30 -1.77 5.95
CA GLY A 43 6.75 -1.01 4.77
C GLY A 43 6.00 -1.36 3.49
N ILE A 44 5.72 -2.64 3.25
CA ILE A 44 4.88 -3.06 2.12
C ILE A 44 3.43 -2.60 2.32
N ASP A 45 2.93 -2.61 3.54
CA ASP A 45 1.60 -2.08 3.85
C ASP A 45 1.46 -0.59 3.52
N VAL A 46 2.47 0.22 3.84
CA VAL A 46 2.55 1.62 3.42
C VAL A 46 2.50 1.77 1.89
N LEU A 47 3.17 0.87 1.15
CA LEU A 47 3.12 0.87 -0.31
C LEU A 47 1.71 0.60 -0.81
N VAL A 48 1.04 -0.41 -0.25
CA VAL A 48 -0.34 -0.76 -0.63
C VAL A 48 -1.29 0.38 -0.31
N HIS A 49 -1.21 0.97 0.89
CA HIS A 49 -1.98 2.16 1.26
C HIS A 49 -1.83 3.30 0.24
N SER A 50 -0.59 3.60 -0.14
CA SER A 50 -0.28 4.68 -1.08
C SER A 50 -0.84 4.41 -2.46
N ILE A 51 -0.62 3.20 -2.99
CA ILE A 51 -1.08 2.82 -4.32
C ILE A 51 -2.61 2.78 -4.38
N GLU A 52 -3.28 2.17 -3.40
CA GLU A 52 -4.75 2.12 -3.37
C GLU A 52 -5.36 3.51 -3.21
N ALA A 53 -4.80 4.36 -2.34
CA ALA A 53 -5.26 5.75 -2.22
C ALA A 53 -5.10 6.52 -3.53
N TYR A 54 -4.00 6.29 -4.26
CA TYR A 54 -3.77 6.97 -5.54
C TYR A 54 -4.75 6.53 -6.62
N VAL A 55 -5.05 5.22 -6.74
CA VAL A 55 -5.97 4.71 -7.77
C VAL A 55 -7.43 4.77 -7.36
N SER A 56 -7.73 5.20 -6.14
CA SER A 56 -9.10 5.33 -5.64
C SER A 56 -9.91 6.32 -6.48
N ILE A 57 -11.20 6.03 -6.61
CA ILE A 57 -12.17 6.95 -7.23
C ILE A 57 -12.39 8.23 -6.41
N MET A 58 -12.05 8.21 -5.12
CA MET A 58 -12.13 9.35 -4.22
C MET A 58 -10.81 10.13 -4.14
N ALA A 59 -9.82 9.76 -4.95
CA ALA A 59 -8.54 10.46 -5.00
C ALA A 59 -8.70 11.90 -5.46
N SER A 60 -7.92 12.78 -4.88
CA SER A 60 -7.84 14.20 -5.21
C SER A 60 -6.37 14.59 -5.45
N GLU A 61 -6.14 15.80 -5.97
CA GLU A 61 -4.77 16.33 -6.14
C GLU A 61 -3.99 16.32 -4.82
N TYR A 62 -4.65 16.57 -3.70
CA TYR A 62 -4.04 16.55 -2.36
C TYR A 62 -3.61 15.14 -1.96
N THR A 63 -4.50 14.16 -2.10
CA THR A 63 -4.19 12.76 -1.77
C THR A 63 -3.20 12.16 -2.75
N ASN A 64 -3.25 12.55 -4.03
CA ASN A 64 -2.33 12.11 -5.07
C ASN A 64 -0.88 12.50 -4.75
N GLY A 65 -0.64 13.76 -4.34
CA GLY A 65 0.70 14.23 -3.99
C GLY A 65 1.30 13.45 -2.83
N LEU A 66 0.51 13.21 -1.77
CA LEU A 66 0.93 12.43 -0.61
C LEU A 66 1.20 10.97 -0.96
N ALA A 67 0.31 10.34 -1.72
CA ALA A 67 0.41 8.94 -2.11
C ALA A 67 1.63 8.68 -3.02
N LEU A 68 1.87 9.53 -4.01
CA LEU A 68 3.02 9.39 -4.90
C LEU A 68 4.35 9.57 -4.16
N GLU A 69 4.46 10.57 -3.29
CA GLU A 69 5.67 10.77 -2.51
C GLU A 69 5.90 9.64 -1.51
N ALA A 70 4.85 9.16 -0.83
CA ALA A 70 4.95 7.99 0.04
C ALA A 70 5.44 6.76 -0.73
N THR A 71 4.88 6.48 -1.91
CA THR A 71 5.32 5.40 -2.81
C THR A 71 6.81 5.53 -3.13
N ARG A 72 7.27 6.71 -3.56
CA ARG A 72 8.68 6.97 -3.88
C ARG A 72 9.60 6.74 -2.68
N LEU A 73 9.19 7.18 -1.51
CA LEU A 73 9.97 6.98 -0.28
C LEU A 73 10.09 5.50 0.09
N VAL A 74 9.01 4.72 -0.05
CA VAL A 74 9.05 3.27 0.21
C VAL A 74 10.02 2.58 -0.74
N PHE A 75 9.92 2.80 -2.05
CA PHE A 75 10.84 2.19 -3.02
C PHE A 75 12.30 2.53 -2.73
N LYS A 76 12.57 3.73 -2.27
CA LYS A 76 13.92 4.20 -2.01
C LYS A 76 14.50 3.74 -0.68
N TYR A 77 13.71 3.71 0.39
CA TYR A 77 14.24 3.57 1.75
C TYR A 77 13.82 2.29 2.48
N LEU A 78 12.81 1.56 2.00
CA LEU A 78 12.41 0.32 2.66
C LEU A 78 13.52 -0.74 2.69
N PRO A 79 14.29 -0.97 1.60
CA PRO A 79 15.42 -1.90 1.64
C PRO A 79 16.47 -1.52 2.68
N ASP A 80 16.81 -0.24 2.82
CA ASP A 80 17.77 0.25 3.81
C ASP A 80 17.19 0.11 5.23
N ALA A 81 15.93 0.49 5.45
CA ALA A 81 15.28 0.31 6.75
C ALA A 81 15.17 -1.16 7.17
N TYR A 82 15.02 -2.08 6.21
CA TYR A 82 15.01 -3.53 6.45
C TYR A 82 16.40 -4.06 6.80
N ASN A 83 17.42 -3.67 6.05
CA ASN A 83 18.77 -4.21 6.20
C ASN A 83 19.54 -3.58 7.37
N GLU A 84 19.40 -2.28 7.56
CA GLU A 84 20.19 -1.43 8.46
C GLU A 84 19.34 -0.73 9.52
N GLY A 85 18.11 -1.19 9.77
CA GLY A 85 17.11 -0.46 10.55
C GLY A 85 17.49 -0.10 11.98
N THR A 86 18.46 -0.79 12.59
CA THR A 86 18.97 -0.48 13.94
C THR A 86 20.04 0.62 13.96
N THR A 87 20.60 0.97 12.82
CA THR A 87 21.70 1.94 12.69
C THR A 87 21.41 3.08 11.73
N ASN A 88 20.48 2.88 10.79
CA ASN A 88 20.13 3.86 9.77
C ASN A 88 18.86 4.64 10.13
N ILE A 89 19.02 5.62 11.03
CA ILE A 89 17.92 6.49 11.48
C ILE A 89 17.26 7.23 10.33
N LYS A 90 18.04 7.62 9.31
CA LYS A 90 17.51 8.31 8.13
C LYS A 90 16.50 7.44 7.35
N ALA A 91 16.82 6.16 7.15
CA ALA A 91 15.90 5.25 6.48
C ALA A 91 14.62 5.06 7.32
N ARG A 92 14.74 4.93 8.65
CA ARG A 92 13.58 4.87 9.57
C ARG A 92 12.73 6.12 9.49
N GLU A 93 13.34 7.30 9.55
CA GLU A 93 12.65 8.59 9.42
C GLU A 93 11.87 8.69 8.11
N LYS A 94 12.49 8.32 6.98
CA LYS A 94 11.82 8.37 5.66
C LYS A 94 10.68 7.37 5.55
N MET A 95 10.80 6.18 6.14
CA MET A 95 9.70 5.22 6.22
C MET A 95 8.58 5.70 7.13
N ALA A 96 8.89 6.34 8.25
CA ALA A 96 7.90 6.96 9.14
C ALA A 96 7.11 8.07 8.45
N HIS A 97 7.83 8.95 7.72
CA HIS A 97 7.19 9.99 6.91
C HIS A 97 6.29 9.38 5.82
N ALA A 98 6.77 8.35 5.10
CA ALA A 98 5.97 7.64 4.10
C ALA A 98 4.69 7.06 4.69
N SER A 99 4.78 6.43 5.87
CA SER A 99 3.62 5.87 6.58
C SER A 99 2.60 6.96 6.96
N CYS A 100 3.07 8.08 7.50
CA CYS A 100 2.21 9.21 7.85
C CYS A 100 1.52 9.80 6.60
N MET A 101 2.28 10.03 5.52
CA MET A 101 1.74 10.55 4.25
C MET A 101 0.73 9.60 3.63
N ALA A 102 1.00 8.29 3.61
CA ALA A 102 0.06 7.28 3.15
C ALA A 102 -1.22 7.28 4.01
N GLY A 103 -1.07 7.43 5.33
CA GLY A 103 -2.18 7.58 6.28
C GLY A 103 -3.08 8.76 5.94
N MET A 104 -2.49 9.93 5.73
CA MET A 104 -3.24 11.14 5.32
C MET A 104 -3.92 10.96 3.96
N ALA A 105 -3.26 10.28 3.01
CA ALA A 105 -3.83 10.02 1.68
C ALA A 105 -5.05 9.11 1.77
N PHE A 106 -4.92 7.91 2.35
CA PHE A 106 -6.03 6.94 2.36
C PHE A 106 -7.15 7.33 3.32
N SER A 107 -6.89 8.08 4.38
CA SER A 107 -7.96 8.59 5.26
C SER A 107 -8.96 9.47 4.51
N ASN A 108 -8.55 10.09 3.41
CA ASN A 108 -9.40 10.93 2.57
C ASN A 108 -9.84 10.25 1.26
N ALA A 109 -8.99 9.37 0.70
CA ALA A 109 -9.26 8.69 -0.58
C ALA A 109 -9.83 7.28 -0.42
N PHE A 110 -9.80 6.73 0.81
CA PHE A 110 -10.10 5.33 1.11
C PHE A 110 -9.15 4.34 0.43
N LEU A 111 -9.45 3.06 0.62
CA LEU A 111 -8.69 1.92 0.11
C LEU A 111 -9.55 1.12 -0.87
N GLY A 112 -9.01 0.04 -1.42
CA GLY A 112 -9.65 -0.74 -2.45
C GLY A 112 -9.77 -2.23 -2.12
N ILE A 113 -9.78 -3.03 -3.19
CA ILE A 113 -9.97 -4.48 -3.12
C ILE A 113 -8.80 -5.20 -2.47
N ASN A 114 -7.57 -4.65 -2.55
CA ASN A 114 -6.39 -5.25 -1.95
C ASN A 114 -6.56 -5.39 -0.43
N HIS A 115 -6.89 -4.30 0.26
CA HIS A 115 -7.15 -4.33 1.70
C HIS A 115 -8.38 -5.18 2.04
N SER A 116 -9.42 -5.15 1.22
CA SER A 116 -10.61 -5.98 1.43
C SER A 116 -10.28 -7.48 1.41
N MET A 117 -9.43 -7.93 0.49
CA MET A 117 -8.94 -9.31 0.42
C MET A 117 -7.98 -9.64 1.56
N ALA A 118 -7.02 -8.74 1.84
CA ALA A 118 -6.02 -8.93 2.88
C ALA A 118 -6.65 -9.05 4.28
N HIS A 119 -7.71 -8.29 4.58
CA HIS A 119 -8.43 -8.43 5.85
C HIS A 119 -9.02 -9.83 6.03
N LYS A 120 -9.58 -10.43 4.97
CA LYS A 120 -10.12 -11.79 5.04
C LYS A 120 -9.00 -12.81 5.16
N LEU A 121 -7.97 -12.68 4.33
CA LEU A 121 -6.80 -13.56 4.37
C LEU A 121 -6.14 -13.56 5.76
N GLY A 122 -5.90 -12.36 6.31
CA GLY A 122 -5.34 -12.20 7.66
C GLY A 122 -6.23 -12.72 8.78
N ALA A 123 -7.56 -12.54 8.67
CA ALA A 123 -8.50 -13.00 9.68
C ALA A 123 -8.62 -14.54 9.73
N PHE A 124 -8.70 -15.19 8.55
CA PHE A 124 -8.88 -16.65 8.46
C PHE A 124 -7.58 -17.45 8.62
N HIS A 125 -6.44 -16.89 8.22
CA HIS A 125 -5.16 -17.59 8.21
C HIS A 125 -4.13 -17.01 9.20
N HIS A 126 -4.54 -16.03 10.03
CA HIS A 126 -3.68 -15.38 11.03
C HIS A 126 -2.39 -14.79 10.46
N LEU A 127 -2.40 -14.37 9.18
CA LEU A 127 -1.26 -13.74 8.55
C LEU A 127 -1.09 -12.30 9.05
N PRO A 128 0.15 -11.82 9.23
CA PRO A 128 0.42 -10.40 9.47
C PRO A 128 -0.20 -9.54 8.36
N HIS A 129 -0.81 -8.42 8.73
CA HIS A 129 -1.59 -7.59 7.81
C HIS A 129 -0.83 -7.18 6.55
N GLY A 130 0.38 -6.62 6.71
CA GLY A 130 1.20 -6.23 5.57
C GLY A 130 1.67 -7.41 4.70
N MET A 131 1.83 -8.60 5.28
CA MET A 131 2.10 -9.82 4.51
C MET A 131 0.89 -10.23 3.68
N ALA A 132 -0.31 -10.21 4.27
CA ALA A 132 -1.54 -10.50 3.54
C ALA A 132 -1.77 -9.51 2.38
N ASN A 133 -1.50 -8.22 2.61
CA ASN A 133 -1.53 -7.20 1.57
C ASN A 133 -0.50 -7.47 0.46
N SER A 134 0.72 -7.83 0.82
CA SER A 134 1.81 -8.16 -0.12
C SER A 134 1.43 -9.29 -1.08
N LEU A 135 0.81 -10.35 -0.56
CA LEU A 135 0.49 -11.57 -1.31
C LEU A 135 -0.54 -11.37 -2.45
N VAL A 136 -1.42 -10.39 -2.31
CA VAL A 136 -2.48 -10.15 -3.30
C VAL A 136 -2.23 -8.93 -4.19
N MET A 137 -1.24 -8.10 -3.85
CA MET A 137 -1.04 -6.78 -4.43
C MET A 137 -0.86 -6.79 -5.96
N THR A 138 0.03 -7.61 -6.48
CA THR A 138 0.34 -7.62 -7.92
C THR A 138 -0.83 -8.15 -8.74
N GLU A 139 -1.54 -9.16 -8.23
CA GLU A 139 -2.73 -9.68 -8.89
C GLU A 139 -3.90 -8.68 -8.87
N VAL A 140 -4.04 -7.91 -7.78
CA VAL A 140 -5.02 -6.83 -7.72
C VAL A 140 -4.69 -5.72 -8.73
N ILE A 141 -3.42 -5.36 -8.91
CA ILE A 141 -3.01 -4.40 -9.92
C ILE A 141 -3.36 -4.91 -11.32
N ARG A 142 -3.05 -6.17 -11.66
CA ARG A 142 -3.41 -6.81 -12.93
C ARG A 142 -4.93 -6.79 -13.15
N PHE A 143 -5.69 -7.20 -12.14
CA PHE A 143 -7.15 -7.23 -12.22
C PHE A 143 -7.75 -5.82 -12.45
N ASN A 144 -7.28 -4.82 -11.70
CA ASN A 144 -7.79 -3.45 -11.82
C ASN A 144 -7.38 -2.77 -13.14
N SER A 145 -6.26 -3.19 -13.73
CA SER A 145 -5.73 -2.64 -14.99
C SER A 145 -6.37 -3.29 -16.22
N ALA A 146 -7.05 -4.42 -16.06
CA ALA A 146 -7.71 -5.10 -17.17
C ALA A 146 -8.94 -4.31 -17.66
N ASP A 147 -9.21 -4.42 -18.96
CA ASP A 147 -10.44 -3.91 -19.54
C ASP A 147 -11.66 -4.63 -18.94
N ALA A 148 -12.48 -3.89 -18.24
CA ALA A 148 -13.73 -4.41 -17.69
C ALA A 148 -14.85 -4.19 -18.69
N PRO A 149 -15.39 -5.25 -19.30
CA PRO A 149 -16.45 -5.12 -20.32
C PRO A 149 -17.76 -4.60 -19.75
N THR A 150 -17.98 -4.75 -18.44
CA THR A 150 -19.17 -4.27 -17.74
C THR A 150 -18.80 -3.53 -16.45
N LYS A 151 -19.51 -2.45 -16.19
CA LYS A 151 -19.44 -1.73 -14.93
C LYS A 151 -20.17 -2.49 -13.85
N GLN A 152 -19.49 -2.66 -12.73
CA GLN A 152 -20.09 -3.31 -11.56
C GLN A 152 -20.51 -2.34 -10.48
N ALA A 153 -20.21 -1.04 -10.63
CA ALA A 153 -20.51 -0.02 -9.64
C ALA A 153 -21.67 0.88 -10.08
N ALA A 154 -22.52 1.25 -9.13
CA ALA A 154 -23.66 2.13 -9.34
C ALA A 154 -23.29 3.62 -9.52
N PHE A 155 -22.03 3.99 -9.25
CA PHE A 155 -21.61 5.39 -9.27
C PHE A 155 -21.16 5.83 -10.66
N ALA A 156 -21.57 7.04 -11.07
CA ALA A 156 -21.31 7.59 -12.40
C ALA A 156 -19.81 7.72 -12.75
N GLN A 157 -18.96 7.96 -11.76
CA GLN A 157 -17.50 8.07 -11.92
C GLN A 157 -16.85 6.76 -12.35
N TYR A 158 -17.52 5.63 -12.16
CA TYR A 158 -17.06 4.32 -12.67
C TYR A 158 -17.39 4.08 -14.14
N LYS A 159 -18.09 5.02 -14.78
CA LYS A 159 -18.47 4.87 -16.19
C LYS A 159 -17.23 4.71 -17.10
N TYR A 160 -16.14 5.34 -16.73
CA TYR A 160 -14.87 5.28 -17.46
C TYR A 160 -13.75 4.89 -16.50
N PRO A 161 -13.43 3.59 -16.36
CA PRO A 161 -12.32 3.16 -15.52
C PRO A 161 -10.99 3.71 -16.07
N ASN A 162 -10.17 4.20 -15.16
CA ASN A 162 -8.85 4.76 -15.48
C ASN A 162 -7.73 4.17 -14.64
N ALA A 163 -7.96 3.00 -14.05
CA ALA A 163 -6.99 2.40 -13.13
C ALA A 163 -5.66 2.11 -13.83
N ALA A 164 -5.66 1.56 -15.05
CA ALA A 164 -4.46 1.30 -15.82
C ALA A 164 -3.63 2.58 -16.02
N TRP A 165 -4.26 3.67 -16.46
CA TRP A 165 -3.61 4.96 -16.60
C TRP A 165 -3.03 5.47 -15.27
N ARG A 166 -3.76 5.31 -14.15
CA ARG A 166 -3.26 5.74 -12.83
C ARG A 166 -2.07 4.92 -12.36
N TYR A 167 -2.07 3.61 -12.55
CA TYR A 167 -0.90 2.77 -12.28
C TYR A 167 0.29 3.15 -13.17
N ALA A 168 0.05 3.42 -14.46
CA ALA A 168 1.08 3.91 -15.37
C ALA A 168 1.70 5.23 -14.89
N LYS A 169 0.91 6.14 -14.30
CA LYS A 169 1.42 7.38 -13.68
C LYS A 169 2.30 7.13 -12.47
N ILE A 170 2.05 6.09 -11.68
CA ILE A 170 2.96 5.68 -10.60
C ILE A 170 4.30 5.21 -11.19
N ALA A 171 4.28 4.42 -12.27
CA ALA A 171 5.49 3.99 -12.96
C ALA A 171 6.29 5.18 -13.52
N ASP A 172 5.61 6.16 -14.12
CA ASP A 172 6.24 7.42 -14.58
C ASP A 172 6.91 8.17 -13.41
N HIS A 173 6.21 8.29 -12.29
CA HIS A 173 6.73 8.97 -11.09
C HIS A 173 7.98 8.29 -10.51
N LEU A 174 8.02 6.96 -10.59
CA LEU A 174 9.18 6.16 -10.18
C LEU A 174 10.30 6.10 -11.24
N GLY A 175 10.07 6.63 -12.45
CA GLY A 175 11.04 6.62 -13.53
C GLY A 175 11.30 5.22 -14.11
N LEU A 176 10.31 4.33 -14.10
CA LEU A 176 10.48 2.93 -14.54
C LEU A 176 10.56 2.77 -16.07
N GLY A 177 10.17 3.78 -16.83
CA GLY A 177 10.13 3.73 -18.30
C GLY A 177 8.83 3.12 -18.82
N GLY A 178 8.86 2.65 -20.09
CA GLY A 178 7.68 2.14 -20.81
C GLY A 178 7.06 3.20 -21.71
N ASN A 179 6.47 2.74 -22.83
CA ASN A 179 5.91 3.62 -23.87
C ASN A 179 4.36 3.62 -23.83
N THR A 180 3.74 2.53 -23.37
CA THR A 180 2.28 2.41 -23.22
C THR A 180 1.89 2.25 -21.76
N ASP A 181 0.63 2.47 -21.44
CA ASP A 181 0.13 2.29 -20.07
C ASP A 181 0.27 0.82 -19.63
N GLU A 182 0.05 -0.13 -20.53
CA GLU A 182 0.20 -1.56 -20.27
C GLU A 182 1.66 -1.92 -19.94
N GLU A 183 2.63 -1.44 -20.74
CA GLU A 183 4.05 -1.64 -20.45
C GLU A 183 4.45 -1.05 -19.08
N LYS A 184 3.95 0.14 -18.76
CA LYS A 184 4.22 0.82 -17.49
C LYS A 184 3.63 0.07 -16.29
N VAL A 185 2.42 -0.48 -16.44
CA VAL A 185 1.78 -1.31 -15.41
C VAL A 185 2.62 -2.56 -15.13
N GLU A 186 3.08 -3.27 -16.18
CA GLU A 186 3.92 -4.46 -15.98
C GLU A 186 5.30 -4.10 -15.37
N LEU A 187 5.88 -2.97 -15.73
CA LEU A 187 7.10 -2.47 -15.10
C LEU A 187 6.90 -2.12 -13.63
N LEU A 188 5.77 -1.53 -13.27
CA LEU A 188 5.40 -1.28 -11.88
C LEU A 188 5.26 -2.58 -11.09
N ILE A 189 4.56 -3.57 -11.64
CA ILE A 189 4.39 -4.90 -11.01
C ILE A 189 5.75 -5.53 -10.78
N LYS A 190 6.61 -5.56 -11.78
CA LYS A 190 7.96 -6.09 -11.66
C LYS A 190 8.78 -5.37 -10.58
N ALA A 191 8.73 -4.05 -10.53
CA ALA A 191 9.41 -3.26 -9.51
C ALA A 191 8.91 -3.58 -8.10
N ILE A 192 7.60 -3.81 -7.93
CA ILE A 192 6.99 -4.24 -6.67
C ILE A 192 7.51 -5.63 -6.28
N GLU A 193 7.50 -6.60 -7.20
CA GLU A 193 8.00 -7.96 -6.96
C GLU A 193 9.49 -7.97 -6.56
N GLU A 194 10.30 -7.12 -7.21
CA GLU A 194 11.71 -6.93 -6.85
C GLU A 194 11.88 -6.31 -5.45
N LEU A 195 11.03 -5.34 -5.07
CA LEU A 195 11.04 -4.75 -3.74
C LEU A 195 10.63 -5.77 -2.67
N GLN A 196 9.57 -6.54 -2.91
CA GLN A 196 9.12 -7.63 -2.03
C GLN A 196 10.25 -8.65 -1.81
N ALA A 197 10.96 -9.03 -2.87
CA ALA A 197 12.10 -9.94 -2.78
C ALA A 197 13.25 -9.34 -1.93
N LYS A 198 13.56 -8.05 -2.08
CA LYS A 198 14.61 -7.36 -1.29
C LYS A 198 14.33 -7.33 0.21
N VAL A 199 13.08 -7.41 0.61
CA VAL A 199 12.67 -7.43 2.03
C VAL A 199 12.15 -8.79 2.48
N ASN A 200 12.44 -9.82 1.70
CA ASN A 200 12.15 -11.22 1.98
C ASN A 200 10.68 -11.53 2.26
N MET A 201 9.77 -10.90 1.48
CA MET A 201 8.34 -11.22 1.52
C MET A 201 8.07 -12.56 0.82
N PRO A 202 7.16 -13.40 1.36
CA PRO A 202 6.74 -14.63 0.69
C PRO A 202 6.03 -14.29 -0.63
N LYS A 203 6.23 -15.14 -1.64
CA LYS A 203 5.63 -14.95 -2.98
C LYS A 203 4.23 -15.56 -3.09
N THR A 204 3.94 -16.53 -2.26
CA THR A 204 2.68 -17.29 -2.32
C THR A 204 2.07 -17.47 -0.92
N ILE A 205 0.75 -17.68 -0.87
CA ILE A 205 0.05 -18.01 0.37
C ILE A 205 0.66 -19.27 1.02
N LYS A 206 1.06 -20.24 0.21
CA LYS A 206 1.69 -21.49 0.69
C LYS A 206 3.04 -21.24 1.38
N GLU A 207 3.82 -20.27 0.91
CA GLU A 207 5.09 -19.90 1.53
C GLU A 207 4.91 -19.09 2.82
N ALA A 208 3.76 -18.47 2.97
CA ALA A 208 3.43 -17.63 4.13
C ALA A 208 2.95 -18.46 5.34
N GLY A 209 2.52 -19.75 5.14
CA GLY A 209 2.11 -20.68 6.20
C GLY A 209 0.85 -21.45 5.87
#